data_4d4ccec2dde0adb9d878e8f8df216b61
#
_entry.id   4d4ccec2dde0adb9d878e8f8df216b61
#
_cell.length_a   1.000
_cell.length_b   1.000
_cell.length_c   1.000
_cell.angle_alpha   90.00
_cell.angle_beta   90.00
_cell.angle_gamma   90.00
#
_symmetry.space_group_name_H-M   'P 1'
#
loop_
_entity.id
_entity.type
_entity.pdbx_description
1 polymer ?
#
loop_
_entity_poly.entity_id
_entity_poly.type
_entity_poly.pdbx_seq_one_letter_code
_entity_poly.pdbx_strand_id
1 'polypeptide(L)'
;NTVNPAQQGTVSDDDKVWHRLSPKFGVTYEFNDNYTWYGQYAEGFRTPTAKALYGRFENLEAGYSVEPNPNLEPEKSKSFETGLRGNFDAGSFDIAVFYNKYRDFINEDAITPGYDELTFQSNNIKHATIKGAEVKGRLNLDAFGAPQGLYNIGSVAYAHGRNDDTGEPINSVNPLKAVLGLGYEQ
;
A
#
# COMPACT_ATOMS: atom_id res chain seq x y z
N ASN A 1 4.51 -14.49 -36.33
CA ASN A 1 4.06 -13.78 -35.13
C ASN A 1 2.76 -13.07 -35.47
N THR A 2 1.64 -13.76 -35.36
CA THR A 2 0.32 -13.15 -35.48
C THR A 2 -0.05 -12.58 -34.12
N VAL A 3 -0.06 -11.27 -34.00
CA VAL A 3 -0.59 -10.54 -32.85
C VAL A 3 -2.11 -10.78 -32.83
N ASN A 4 -2.64 -11.30 -31.73
CA ASN A 4 -4.05 -11.54 -31.56
C ASN A 4 -4.79 -10.18 -31.62
N PRO A 5 -5.69 -9.93 -32.59
CA PRO A 5 -6.36 -8.64 -32.76
C PRO A 5 -7.30 -8.26 -31.61
N ALA A 6 -7.53 -9.16 -30.64
CA ALA A 6 -8.37 -8.92 -29.46
C ALA A 6 -7.72 -8.08 -28.35
N GLN A 7 -6.45 -7.65 -28.49
CA GLN A 7 -5.73 -6.83 -27.53
C GLN A 7 -5.16 -5.59 -28.20
N GLN A 8 -6.00 -4.60 -28.50
CA GLN A 8 -5.54 -3.30 -28.99
C GLN A 8 -5.58 -2.27 -27.87
N GLY A 9 -4.42 -1.86 -27.37
CA GLY A 9 -4.25 -0.70 -26.51
C GLY A 9 -3.80 0.52 -27.33
N THR A 10 -4.49 1.64 -27.19
CA THR A 10 -4.07 2.93 -27.71
C THR A 10 -3.60 3.83 -26.57
N VAL A 11 -2.45 4.50 -26.74
CA VAL A 11 -1.94 5.52 -25.81
C VAL A 11 -1.88 6.84 -26.57
N SER A 12 -2.47 7.91 -26.02
CA SER A 12 -2.29 9.25 -26.58
C SER A 12 -0.95 9.84 -26.11
N ASP A 13 -0.30 10.61 -26.99
CA ASP A 13 1.01 11.23 -26.74
C ASP A 13 0.80 12.64 -26.13
N ASP A 14 0.38 12.67 -24.86
CA ASP A 14 0.15 13.92 -24.12
C ASP A 14 0.99 13.94 -22.83
N ASP A 15 1.90 14.90 -22.72
CA ASP A 15 2.84 15.01 -21.61
C ASP A 15 2.28 15.88 -20.49
N LYS A 16 2.08 15.28 -19.29
CA LYS A 16 1.75 16.00 -18.04
C LYS A 16 2.95 15.97 -17.10
N VAL A 17 3.33 17.14 -16.60
CA VAL A 17 4.43 17.30 -15.65
C VAL A 17 3.90 17.86 -14.33
N TRP A 18 4.25 17.21 -13.22
CA TRP A 18 3.90 17.65 -11.88
C TRP A 18 5.14 17.80 -11.01
N HIS A 19 5.12 18.80 -10.14
CA HIS A 19 6.19 19.03 -9.16
C HIS A 19 5.61 19.18 -7.77
N ARG A 20 6.23 18.54 -6.78
CA ARG A 20 5.84 18.67 -5.38
C ARG A 20 7.02 18.43 -4.44
N LEU A 21 7.08 19.21 -3.37
CA LEU A 21 7.92 18.94 -2.22
C LEU A 21 7.23 17.93 -1.31
N SER A 22 7.95 16.87 -0.91
CA SER A 22 7.47 15.79 -0.04
C SER A 22 8.37 15.69 1.19
N PRO A 23 8.16 16.53 2.22
CA PRO A 23 8.98 16.53 3.42
C PRO A 23 8.76 15.25 4.24
N LYS A 24 9.83 14.81 4.91
CA LYS A 24 9.81 13.71 5.87
C LYS A 24 10.55 14.13 7.14
N PHE A 25 9.95 13.85 8.28
CA PHE A 25 10.52 14.07 9.59
C PHE A 25 10.33 12.83 10.45
N GLY A 26 11.37 12.46 11.23
CA GLY A 26 11.32 11.32 12.12
C GLY A 26 12.14 11.58 13.36
N VAL A 27 11.73 10.94 14.45
CA VAL A 27 12.40 10.94 15.73
C VAL A 27 12.47 9.53 16.28
N THR A 28 13.59 9.19 16.92
CA THR A 28 13.79 7.95 17.66
C THR A 28 14.23 8.30 19.07
N TYR A 29 13.75 7.53 20.04
CA TYR A 29 14.15 7.65 21.44
C TYR A 29 14.42 6.26 22.02
N GLU A 30 15.64 6.06 22.47
CA GLU A 30 16.08 4.82 23.11
C GLU A 30 15.85 4.95 24.62
N PHE A 31 14.93 4.14 25.15
CA PHE A 31 14.67 4.10 26.61
C PHE A 31 15.82 3.41 27.35
N ASN A 32 16.36 2.37 26.72
CA ASN A 32 17.50 1.58 27.17
C ASN A 32 17.99 0.70 25.99
N ASP A 33 18.95 -0.18 26.23
CA ASP A 33 19.55 -1.06 25.21
C ASP A 33 18.54 -1.99 24.50
N ASN A 34 17.38 -2.22 25.12
CA ASN A 34 16.38 -3.15 24.61
C ASN A 34 15.20 -2.47 23.91
N TYR A 35 14.85 -1.23 24.28
CA TYR A 35 13.63 -0.60 23.81
C TYR A 35 13.88 0.73 23.12
N THR A 36 13.37 0.86 21.90
CA THR A 36 13.42 2.08 21.11
C THR A 36 12.01 2.46 20.66
N TRP A 37 11.58 3.65 21.02
CA TRP A 37 10.39 4.26 20.43
C TRP A 37 10.77 5.06 19.19
N TYR A 38 9.86 5.10 18.22
CA TYR A 38 10.01 5.98 17.07
C TYR A 38 8.68 6.64 16.69
N GLY A 39 8.77 7.79 16.05
CA GLY A 39 7.66 8.47 15.42
C GLY A 39 8.10 9.12 14.14
N GLN A 40 7.25 9.10 13.12
CA GLN A 40 7.54 9.75 11.84
C GLN A 40 6.31 10.42 11.25
N TYR A 41 6.58 11.50 10.52
CA TYR A 41 5.67 12.18 9.64
C TYR A 41 6.27 12.24 8.25
N ALA A 42 5.46 11.98 7.24
CA ALA A 42 5.89 12.10 5.85
C ALA A 42 4.75 12.63 4.98
N GLU A 43 5.08 13.47 4.00
CA GLU A 43 4.18 13.79 2.91
C GLU A 43 4.58 12.98 1.68
N GLY A 44 3.58 12.38 1.02
CA GLY A 44 3.73 11.61 -0.20
C GLY A 44 3.06 12.29 -1.39
N PHE A 45 3.53 11.91 -2.57
CA PHE A 45 3.00 12.37 -3.83
C PHE A 45 3.12 11.24 -4.86
N ARG A 46 2.02 10.91 -5.53
CA ARG A 46 1.99 9.91 -6.59
C ARG A 46 1.28 10.47 -7.81
N THR A 47 1.96 10.47 -8.96
CA THR A 47 1.34 10.85 -10.23
C THR A 47 0.54 9.68 -10.79
N PRO A 48 -0.55 9.95 -11.52
CA PRO A 48 -1.23 8.94 -12.31
C PRO A 48 -0.25 8.30 -13.31
N THR A 49 -0.44 7.03 -13.59
CA THR A 49 0.35 6.35 -14.63
C THR A 49 -0.11 6.78 -16.02
N ALA A 50 0.78 6.75 -17.01
CA ALA A 50 0.42 7.01 -18.40
C ALA A 50 -0.69 6.07 -18.88
N LYS A 51 -0.69 4.81 -18.41
CA LYS A 51 -1.77 3.86 -18.69
C LYS A 51 -3.12 4.32 -18.15
N ALA A 52 -3.16 4.82 -16.92
CA ALA A 52 -4.42 5.29 -16.32
C ALA A 52 -4.95 6.57 -16.97
N LEU A 53 -4.06 7.44 -17.45
CA LEU A 53 -4.42 8.70 -18.12
C LEU A 53 -4.90 8.49 -19.56
N TYR A 54 -4.22 7.62 -20.33
CA TYR A 54 -4.34 7.59 -21.78
C TYR A 54 -4.53 6.19 -22.36
N GLY A 55 -4.29 5.13 -21.57
CA GLY A 55 -4.34 3.76 -22.05
C GLY A 55 -5.77 3.19 -22.03
N ARG A 56 -6.24 2.70 -23.17
CA ARG A 56 -7.46 1.89 -23.29
C ARG A 56 -7.09 0.42 -23.45
N PHE A 57 -7.83 -0.45 -22.79
CA PHE A 57 -7.68 -1.90 -22.92
C PHE A 57 -9.03 -2.56 -22.96
N GLU A 58 -9.22 -3.50 -23.90
CA GLU A 58 -10.42 -4.33 -24.01
C GLU A 58 -10.02 -5.80 -23.99
N ASN A 59 -10.76 -6.59 -23.23
CA ASN A 59 -10.69 -8.05 -23.26
C ASN A 59 -12.08 -8.62 -23.59
N LEU A 60 -12.31 -8.82 -24.88
CA LEU A 60 -13.60 -9.30 -25.40
C LEU A 60 -13.92 -10.73 -24.94
N GLU A 61 -12.91 -11.57 -24.69
CA GLU A 61 -13.10 -12.95 -24.22
C GLU A 61 -13.54 -12.99 -22.74
N ALA A 62 -13.04 -12.10 -21.94
CA ALA A 62 -13.38 -11.99 -20.52
C ALA A 62 -14.50 -10.98 -20.23
N GLY A 63 -14.99 -10.25 -21.25
CA GLY A 63 -16.12 -9.34 -21.15
C GLY A 63 -15.84 -8.11 -20.27
N TYR A 64 -14.61 -7.56 -20.31
CA TYR A 64 -14.29 -6.32 -19.57
C TYR A 64 -13.45 -5.35 -20.40
N SER A 65 -13.58 -4.07 -20.06
CA SER A 65 -12.75 -2.99 -20.61
C SER A 65 -12.15 -2.11 -19.50
N VAL A 66 -11.05 -1.46 -19.83
CA VAL A 66 -10.42 -0.43 -19.00
C VAL A 66 -10.35 0.84 -19.82
N GLU A 67 -11.01 1.89 -19.34
CA GLU A 67 -11.07 3.18 -20.02
C GLU A 67 -10.05 4.17 -19.41
N PRO A 68 -9.41 5.01 -20.23
CA PRO A 68 -8.52 6.05 -19.77
C PRO A 68 -9.27 7.17 -19.04
N ASN A 69 -8.59 7.83 -18.09
CA ASN A 69 -9.11 9.05 -17.47
C ASN A 69 -8.03 10.16 -17.50
N PRO A 70 -8.04 11.02 -18.52
CA PRO A 70 -7.07 12.12 -18.64
C PRO A 70 -7.27 13.22 -17.58
N ASN A 71 -8.37 13.19 -16.82
CA ASN A 71 -8.67 14.16 -15.76
C ASN A 71 -8.14 13.75 -14.39
N LEU A 72 -7.39 12.63 -14.29
CA LEU A 72 -6.81 12.22 -13.02
C LEU A 72 -5.84 13.28 -12.48
N GLU A 73 -6.04 13.61 -11.21
CA GLU A 73 -5.15 14.46 -10.43
C GLU A 73 -4.13 13.61 -9.65
N PRO A 74 -2.92 14.15 -9.39
CA PRO A 74 -1.95 13.47 -8.56
C PRO A 74 -2.41 13.29 -7.12
N GLU A 75 -2.22 12.10 -6.61
CA GLU A 75 -2.50 11.74 -5.22
C GLU A 75 -1.49 12.40 -4.28
N LYS A 76 -1.97 12.89 -3.15
CA LYS A 76 -1.20 13.51 -2.08
C LYS A 76 -1.51 12.80 -0.77
N SER A 77 -0.50 12.47 0.00
CA SER A 77 -0.69 11.85 1.31
C SER A 77 0.03 12.60 2.42
N LYS A 78 -0.53 12.49 3.63
CA LYS A 78 0.10 12.83 4.89
C LYS A 78 0.05 11.61 5.77
N SER A 79 1.22 11.11 6.15
CA SER A 79 1.40 9.87 6.88
C SER A 79 1.97 10.15 8.26
N PHE A 80 1.35 9.57 9.27
CA PHE A 80 1.84 9.53 10.64
C PHE A 80 2.02 8.07 11.04
N GLU A 81 3.16 7.75 11.60
CA GLU A 81 3.46 6.44 12.13
C GLU A 81 4.20 6.57 13.44
N THR A 82 3.89 5.70 14.40
CA THR A 82 4.65 5.56 15.63
C THR A 82 4.72 4.09 16.03
N GLY A 83 5.80 3.70 16.65
CA GLY A 83 6.02 2.32 17.04
C GLY A 83 7.03 2.15 18.15
N LEU A 84 7.09 0.93 18.64
CA LEU A 84 8.03 0.47 19.65
C LEU A 84 8.77 -0.76 19.12
N ARG A 85 10.08 -0.72 19.20
CA ARG A 85 10.98 -1.83 18.92
C ARG A 85 11.54 -2.39 20.21
N GLY A 86 11.56 -3.71 20.28
CA GLY A 86 12.26 -4.42 21.34
C GLY A 86 13.33 -5.34 20.75
N ASN A 87 14.52 -5.38 21.40
CA ASN A 87 15.64 -6.22 20.97
C ASN A 87 16.22 -6.93 22.20
N PHE A 88 16.27 -8.27 22.15
CA PHE A 88 16.67 -9.15 23.23
C PHE A 88 17.47 -10.32 22.69
N ASP A 89 18.20 -11.03 23.53
CA ASP A 89 18.92 -12.24 23.15
C ASP A 89 17.97 -13.33 22.57
N ALA A 90 16.76 -13.42 23.15
CA ALA A 90 15.75 -14.37 22.71
C ALA A 90 15.00 -13.96 21.42
N GLY A 91 15.24 -12.76 20.88
CA GLY A 91 14.58 -12.26 19.67
C GLY A 91 14.27 -10.79 19.67
N SER A 92 13.46 -10.36 18.71
CA SER A 92 13.08 -8.95 18.53
C SER A 92 11.62 -8.81 18.14
N PHE A 93 11.06 -7.63 18.40
CA PHE A 93 9.75 -7.25 17.90
C PHE A 93 9.72 -5.79 17.45
N ASP A 94 8.78 -5.49 16.58
CA ASP A 94 8.41 -4.13 16.18
C ASP A 94 6.88 -4.06 16.14
N ILE A 95 6.31 -3.12 16.88
CA ILE A 95 4.88 -2.83 16.92
C ILE A 95 4.69 -1.42 16.42
N ALA A 96 3.89 -1.23 15.39
CA ALA A 96 3.62 0.06 14.78
C ALA A 96 2.11 0.31 14.67
N VAL A 97 1.74 1.58 14.75
CA VAL A 97 0.43 2.07 14.34
C VAL A 97 0.62 3.22 13.37
N PHE A 98 -0.23 3.26 12.36
CA PHE A 98 -0.15 4.28 11.32
C PHE A 98 -1.51 4.90 11.00
N TYR A 99 -1.46 6.14 10.53
CA TYR A 99 -2.60 6.91 10.11
C TYR A 99 -2.23 7.75 8.89
N ASN A 100 -2.85 7.45 7.75
CA ASN A 100 -2.57 8.09 6.47
C ASN A 100 -3.82 8.81 5.96
N LYS A 101 -3.70 10.10 5.71
CA LYS A 101 -4.71 10.89 4.99
C LYS A 101 -4.30 11.11 3.56
N TYR A 102 -5.24 10.87 2.66
CA TYR A 102 -5.04 11.07 1.23
C TYR A 102 -5.97 12.16 0.70
N ARG A 103 -5.46 12.92 -0.24
CA ARG A 103 -6.23 13.77 -1.14
C ARG A 103 -6.04 13.29 -2.56
N ASP A 104 -7.13 13.31 -3.32
CA ASP A 104 -7.14 12.86 -4.71
C ASP A 104 -6.59 11.43 -4.86
N PHE A 105 -6.94 10.54 -3.90
CA PHE A 105 -6.50 9.15 -3.88
C PHE A 105 -6.88 8.46 -5.19
N ILE A 106 -5.92 7.85 -5.88
CA ILE A 106 -6.16 7.18 -7.16
C ILE A 106 -6.68 5.77 -6.88
N ASN A 107 -7.96 5.57 -7.12
CA ASN A 107 -8.62 4.27 -7.10
C ASN A 107 -8.57 3.66 -8.49
N GLU A 108 -7.78 2.61 -8.67
CA GLU A 108 -7.54 1.99 -9.98
C GLU A 108 -8.62 0.98 -10.39
N ASP A 109 -9.41 0.50 -9.42
CA ASP A 109 -10.40 -0.58 -9.61
C ASP A 109 -11.85 -0.06 -9.59
N ALA A 110 -12.06 1.20 -9.94
CA ALA A 110 -13.40 1.76 -9.95
C ALA A 110 -14.21 1.23 -11.12
N ILE A 111 -15.37 0.61 -10.82
CA ILE A 111 -16.36 0.20 -11.83
C ILE A 111 -17.11 1.44 -12.30
N THR A 112 -17.23 1.63 -13.60
CA THR A 112 -17.97 2.74 -14.19
C THR A 112 -19.45 2.36 -14.35
N PRO A 113 -20.40 3.02 -13.67
CA PRO A 113 -21.82 2.75 -13.81
C PRO A 113 -22.34 3.09 -15.23
N GLY A 114 -23.26 2.31 -15.73
CA GLY A 114 -24.01 2.62 -16.97
C GLY A 114 -23.50 1.97 -18.24
N TYR A 115 -22.56 1.06 -18.15
CA TYR A 115 -22.12 0.22 -19.28
C TYR A 115 -22.66 -1.21 -19.13
N ASP A 116 -23.01 -1.85 -20.24
CA ASP A 116 -23.50 -3.24 -20.26
C ASP A 116 -22.39 -4.27 -19.98
N GLU A 117 -21.12 -3.85 -20.04
CA GLU A 117 -19.93 -4.65 -19.74
C GLU A 117 -19.27 -4.16 -18.46
N LEU A 118 -18.40 -5.00 -17.86
CA LEU A 118 -17.55 -4.60 -16.74
C LEU A 118 -16.51 -3.59 -17.24
N THR A 119 -16.82 -2.31 -17.10
CA THR A 119 -15.92 -1.22 -17.47
C THR A 119 -15.25 -0.65 -16.21
N PHE A 120 -13.92 -0.74 -16.20
CA PHE A 120 -13.08 -0.16 -15.15
C PHE A 120 -12.51 1.16 -15.64
N GLN A 121 -12.48 2.15 -14.76
CA GLN A 121 -11.81 3.43 -14.99
C GLN A 121 -11.21 3.94 -13.69
N SER A 122 -9.93 4.28 -13.72
CA SER A 122 -9.31 4.92 -12.55
C SER A 122 -9.98 6.26 -12.26
N ASN A 123 -10.27 6.53 -10.99
CA ASN A 123 -10.83 7.80 -10.54
C ASN A 123 -10.12 8.32 -9.28
N ASN A 124 -10.31 9.61 -8.98
CA ASN A 124 -9.84 10.19 -7.73
C ASN A 124 -10.94 10.15 -6.67
N ILE A 125 -10.62 9.60 -5.50
CA ILE A 125 -11.38 9.80 -4.26
C ILE A 125 -10.82 11.06 -3.61
N LYS A 126 -11.65 12.10 -3.42
CA LYS A 126 -11.19 13.41 -2.94
C LYS A 126 -10.52 13.33 -1.57
N HIS A 127 -11.14 12.59 -0.65
CA HIS A 127 -10.60 12.38 0.69
C HIS A 127 -10.67 10.92 1.06
N ALA A 128 -9.54 10.34 1.44
CA ALA A 128 -9.46 8.96 1.90
C ALA A 128 -8.57 8.88 3.15
N THR A 129 -8.92 7.95 4.03
CA THR A 129 -8.13 7.65 5.23
C THR A 129 -7.79 6.17 5.26
N ILE A 130 -6.53 5.85 5.48
CA ILE A 130 -6.07 4.48 5.72
C ILE A 130 -5.34 4.47 7.05
N LYS A 131 -5.78 3.62 7.98
CA LYS A 131 -5.17 3.46 9.29
C LYS A 131 -5.01 2.00 9.63
N GLY A 132 -4.04 1.69 10.48
CA GLY A 132 -3.80 0.31 10.85
C GLY A 132 -2.74 0.14 11.90
N ALA A 133 -2.45 -1.13 12.17
CA ALA A 133 -1.41 -1.56 13.07
C ALA A 133 -0.65 -2.73 12.45
N GLU A 134 0.62 -2.82 12.76
CA GLU A 134 1.49 -3.91 12.36
C GLU A 134 2.29 -4.40 13.56
N VAL A 135 2.40 -5.71 13.69
CA VAL A 135 3.30 -6.38 14.63
C VAL A 135 4.15 -7.35 13.83
N LYS A 136 5.45 -7.27 14.01
CA LYS A 136 6.40 -8.22 13.45
C LYS A 136 7.43 -8.59 14.48
N GLY A 137 7.98 -9.78 14.37
CA GLY A 137 8.97 -10.25 15.32
C GLY A 137 9.77 -11.44 14.81
N ARG A 138 10.86 -11.67 15.50
CA ARG A 138 11.74 -12.82 15.39
C ARG A 138 11.91 -13.42 16.79
N LEU A 139 11.81 -14.73 16.88
CA LEU A 139 12.06 -15.50 18.09
C LEU A 139 13.18 -16.50 17.84
N ASN A 140 14.27 -16.40 18.59
CA ASN A 140 15.39 -17.33 18.54
C ASN A 140 15.01 -18.55 19.40
N LEU A 141 14.81 -19.71 18.76
CA LEU A 141 14.24 -20.87 19.41
C LEU A 141 15.24 -21.63 20.28
N ASP A 142 16.53 -21.38 20.10
CA ASP A 142 17.62 -21.90 20.97
C ASP A 142 17.50 -21.40 22.41
N ALA A 143 16.99 -20.18 22.62
CA ALA A 143 16.65 -19.66 23.95
C ALA A 143 15.59 -20.53 24.69
N PHE A 144 14.87 -21.38 23.98
CA PHE A 144 13.84 -22.28 24.48
C PHE A 144 14.23 -23.76 24.35
N GLY A 145 15.51 -24.05 24.12
CA GLY A 145 16.05 -25.42 24.06
C GLY A 145 16.01 -26.09 22.69
N ALA A 146 15.68 -25.35 21.62
CA ALA A 146 15.82 -25.84 20.25
C ALA A 146 17.30 -25.83 19.80
N PRO A 147 17.66 -26.50 18.69
CA PRO A 147 18.98 -26.41 18.12
C PRO A 147 19.42 -24.97 17.87
N GLN A 148 20.71 -24.70 18.12
CA GLN A 148 21.30 -23.38 17.90
C GLN A 148 21.11 -22.94 16.44
N GLY A 149 20.75 -21.67 16.26
CA GLY A 149 20.51 -21.08 14.94
C GLY A 149 19.09 -21.26 14.41
N LEU A 150 18.24 -22.02 15.09
CA LEU A 150 16.83 -22.14 14.70
C LEU A 150 16.02 -20.93 15.20
N TYR A 151 15.26 -20.29 14.30
CA TYR A 151 14.44 -19.14 14.63
C TYR A 151 13.08 -19.16 13.93
N ASN A 152 12.14 -18.47 14.50
CA ASN A 152 10.82 -18.18 13.92
C ASN A 152 10.72 -16.69 13.60
N ILE A 153 10.08 -16.34 12.47
CA ILE A 153 9.66 -15.00 12.15
C ILE A 153 8.15 -14.95 11.97
N GLY A 154 7.55 -13.86 12.39
CA GLY A 154 6.13 -13.65 12.21
C GLY A 154 5.78 -12.18 11.99
N SER A 155 4.74 -11.93 11.23
CA SER A 155 4.13 -10.62 11.15
C SER A 155 2.62 -10.71 10.99
N VAL A 156 1.92 -9.76 11.58
CA VAL A 156 0.50 -9.53 11.39
C VAL A 156 0.29 -8.05 11.17
N ALA A 157 -0.38 -7.71 10.08
CA ALA A 157 -0.75 -6.34 9.75
C ALA A 157 -2.27 -6.25 9.54
N TYR A 158 -2.87 -5.25 10.16
CA TYR A 158 -4.27 -4.89 9.97
C TYR A 158 -4.36 -3.48 9.42
N ALA A 159 -5.14 -3.29 8.37
CA ALA A 159 -5.38 -1.99 7.78
C ALA A 159 -6.88 -1.81 7.48
N HIS A 160 -7.36 -0.59 7.62
CA HIS A 160 -8.71 -0.19 7.27
C HIS A 160 -8.66 1.09 6.44
N GLY A 161 -9.15 0.99 5.19
CA GLY A 161 -9.29 2.11 4.26
C GLY A 161 -10.74 2.57 4.17
N ARG A 162 -10.94 3.88 4.18
CA ARG A 162 -12.26 4.49 4.08
C ARG A 162 -12.22 5.67 3.10
N ASN A 163 -13.23 5.75 2.25
CA ASN A 163 -13.58 6.97 1.53
C ASN A 163 -14.29 7.92 2.50
N ASP A 164 -13.67 9.04 2.82
CA ASP A 164 -14.19 9.97 3.83
C ASP A 164 -15.41 10.78 3.32
N ASP A 165 -15.58 10.87 1.99
CA ASP A 165 -16.71 11.60 1.38
C ASP A 165 -18.00 10.78 1.38
N THR A 166 -17.91 9.45 1.17
CA THR A 166 -19.07 8.54 1.11
C THR A 166 -19.23 7.67 2.36
N GLY A 167 -18.16 7.49 3.12
CA GLY A 167 -18.11 6.57 4.26
C GLY A 167 -17.86 5.12 3.89
N GLU A 168 -17.72 4.79 2.61
CA GLU A 168 -17.53 3.44 2.12
C GLU A 168 -16.10 2.92 2.33
N PRO A 169 -15.90 1.61 2.50
CA PRO A 169 -14.57 1.01 2.57
C PRO A 169 -13.85 1.12 1.22
N ILE A 170 -12.52 1.21 1.27
CA ILE A 170 -11.66 1.14 0.09
C ILE A 170 -11.25 -0.31 -0.12
N ASN A 171 -11.79 -0.95 -1.16
CA ASN A 171 -11.62 -2.39 -1.41
C ASN A 171 -10.19 -2.80 -1.78
N SER A 172 -9.36 -1.87 -2.28
CA SER A 172 -7.94 -2.11 -2.58
C SER A 172 -7.05 -2.21 -1.32
N VAL A 173 -7.59 -1.96 -0.12
CA VAL A 173 -6.88 -2.09 1.14
C VAL A 173 -7.13 -3.47 1.73
N ASN A 174 -6.10 -4.33 1.74
CA ASN A 174 -6.18 -5.64 2.39
C ASN A 174 -6.35 -5.49 3.91
N PRO A 175 -7.47 -5.96 4.49
CA PRO A 175 -7.77 -5.69 5.90
C PRO A 175 -6.88 -6.46 6.87
N LEU A 176 -6.42 -7.65 6.49
CA LEU A 176 -5.57 -8.50 7.33
C LEU A 176 -4.53 -9.24 6.49
N LYS A 177 -3.29 -9.18 6.93
CA LYS A 177 -2.19 -9.96 6.36
C LYS A 177 -1.39 -10.58 7.49
N ALA A 178 -1.14 -11.89 7.41
CA ALA A 178 -0.30 -12.61 8.35
C ALA A 178 0.76 -13.42 7.60
N VAL A 179 1.97 -13.44 8.16
CA VAL A 179 3.09 -14.22 7.65
C VAL A 179 3.72 -14.95 8.82
N LEU A 180 4.06 -16.22 8.62
CA LEU A 180 4.82 -17.03 9.57
C LEU A 180 5.93 -17.75 8.81
N GLY A 181 7.13 -17.73 9.35
CA GLY A 181 8.29 -18.38 8.75
C GLY A 181 9.16 -19.05 9.81
N LEU A 182 9.80 -20.15 9.43
CA LEU A 182 10.84 -20.84 10.21
C LEU A 182 12.14 -20.75 9.42
N GLY A 183 13.23 -20.42 10.10
CA GLY A 183 14.55 -20.31 9.48
C GLY A 183 15.64 -20.90 10.34
N TYR A 184 16.77 -21.18 9.71
CA TYR A 184 17.96 -21.69 10.35
C TYR A 184 19.19 -20.93 9.85
N GLU A 185 20.01 -20.48 10.80
CA GLU A 185 21.29 -19.78 10.56
C GLU A 185 22.44 -20.60 11.17
N GLN A 186 23.53 -20.79 10.40
CA GLN A 186 24.77 -21.41 10.88
C GLN A 186 25.82 -20.35 11.19
#